data_b3eb8c91bd03c6a76fe6291e34e44bd6
#
_entry.id   b3eb8c91bd03c6a76fe6291e34e44bd6
#
_cell.length_a   1.000
_cell.length_b   1.000
_cell.length_c   1.000
_cell.angle_alpha   90.00
_cell.angle_beta   90.00
_cell.angle_gamma   90.00
#
_symmetry.space_group_name_H-M   'P 1'
#
loop_
_entity.id
_entity.type
_entity.pdbx_description
1 polymer ?
#
loop_
_entity_poly.entity_id
_entity_poly.type
_entity_poly.pdbx_seq_one_letter_code
_entity_poly.pdbx_strand_id
1 'polypeptide(L)'
;MEDKEKELKDGFYPQCYKIHLDISTVNVNNLIEELSRISNMIFDGLIPVVYLRWGYFKKDLTDLLSKKITNEFFCEEVKLESCVGQSDLVSVFFKENYENAFAEYINQEKQKELLKIEENIRRANERLNERIKEAKASQNN
;
A
#
# COMPACT_ATOMS: atom_id res chain seq x y z
N MET A 1 -18.58 -6.78 -11.38
CA MET A 1 -17.19 -6.31 -11.48
C MET A 1 -16.98 -4.90 -10.97
N GLU A 2 -17.78 -3.94 -11.41
CA GLU A 2 -17.71 -2.54 -10.95
C GLU A 2 -17.94 -2.38 -9.45
N ASP A 3 -18.88 -3.10 -8.88
CA ASP A 3 -19.20 -3.05 -7.45
C ASP A 3 -18.05 -3.57 -6.58
N LYS A 4 -17.36 -4.63 -7.03
CA LYS A 4 -16.21 -5.19 -6.32
C LYS A 4 -15.01 -4.26 -6.36
N GLU A 5 -14.75 -3.62 -7.50
CA GLU A 5 -13.69 -2.62 -7.62
C GLU A 5 -13.95 -1.39 -6.75
N LYS A 6 -15.22 -0.97 -6.67
CA LYS A 6 -15.63 0.13 -5.80
C LYS A 6 -15.43 -0.22 -4.33
N GLU A 7 -15.80 -1.43 -3.91
CA GLU A 7 -15.58 -1.91 -2.55
C GLU A 7 -14.09 -1.98 -2.22
N LEU A 8 -13.26 -2.45 -3.15
CA LEU A 8 -11.81 -2.48 -2.98
C LEU A 8 -11.23 -1.07 -2.89
N LYS A 9 -11.71 -0.11 -3.68
CA LYS A 9 -11.29 1.29 -3.60
C LYS A 9 -11.65 1.91 -2.25
N ASP A 10 -12.84 1.63 -1.73
CA ASP A 10 -13.28 2.13 -0.44
C ASP A 10 -12.42 1.58 0.71
N GLY A 11 -11.85 0.39 0.56
CA GLY A 11 -10.92 -0.21 1.50
C GLY A 11 -9.46 0.20 1.31
N PHE A 12 -9.16 0.99 0.30
CA PHE A 12 -7.81 1.43 -0.03
C PHE A 12 -7.66 2.93 0.25
N TYR A 13 -6.79 3.27 1.20
CA TYR A 13 -6.58 4.64 1.63
C TYR A 13 -5.25 5.16 1.10
N PRO A 14 -5.28 6.14 0.17
CA PRO A 14 -4.04 6.76 -0.29
C PRO A 14 -3.42 7.58 0.84
N GLN A 15 -2.09 7.53 0.94
CA GLN A 15 -1.36 8.21 2.01
C GLN A 15 -0.28 9.10 1.41
N CYS A 16 -0.68 10.30 1.03
CA CYS A 16 0.22 11.31 0.49
C CYS A 16 0.26 12.52 1.42
N TYR A 17 1.47 12.99 1.74
CA TYR A 17 1.67 14.09 2.68
C TYR A 17 2.68 15.08 2.14
N LYS A 18 2.39 16.38 2.36
CA LYS A 18 3.38 17.45 2.26
C LYS A 18 4.01 17.63 3.64
N ILE A 19 5.33 17.67 3.69
CA ILE A 19 6.05 17.84 4.94
C ILE A 19 6.52 19.27 5.03
N HIS A 20 5.87 20.05 5.92
CA HIS A 20 6.24 21.44 6.17
C HIS A 20 7.31 21.48 7.26
N LEU A 21 8.54 21.81 6.86
CA LEU A 21 9.67 21.96 7.75
C LEU A 21 10.63 23.01 7.16
N ASP A 22 11.52 23.53 7.99
CA ASP A 22 12.57 24.43 7.52
C ASP A 22 13.73 23.60 6.94
N ILE A 23 13.75 23.48 5.62
CA ILE A 23 14.71 22.65 4.89
C ILE A 23 16.17 23.11 5.15
N SER A 24 16.38 24.39 5.49
CA SER A 24 17.70 24.93 5.76
C SER A 24 18.30 24.44 7.07
N THR A 25 17.49 23.94 7.99
CA THR A 25 17.91 23.47 9.30
C THR A 25 18.15 21.96 9.38
N VAL A 26 17.87 21.22 8.30
CA VAL A 26 17.99 19.76 8.26
C VAL A 26 19.05 19.33 7.25
N ASN A 27 19.61 18.13 7.45
CA ASN A 27 20.48 17.51 6.45
C ASN A 27 19.60 16.89 5.37
N VAL A 28 19.57 17.52 4.19
CA VAL A 28 18.68 17.12 3.08
C VAL A 28 18.98 15.70 2.59
N ASN A 29 20.26 15.32 2.53
CA ASN A 29 20.64 13.97 2.09
C ASN A 29 20.13 12.91 3.07
N ASN A 30 20.22 13.17 4.37
CA ASN A 30 19.68 12.29 5.39
C ASN A 30 18.16 12.22 5.32
N LEU A 31 17.50 13.34 5.10
CA LEU A 31 16.05 13.42 4.92
C LEU A 31 15.59 12.53 3.76
N ILE A 32 16.23 12.67 2.60
CA ILE A 32 15.93 11.88 1.40
C ILE A 32 16.15 10.39 1.67
N GLU A 33 17.28 10.03 2.26
CA GLU A 33 17.63 8.65 2.55
C GLU A 33 16.60 8.01 3.49
N GLU A 34 16.26 8.66 4.59
CA GLU A 34 15.32 8.13 5.56
C GLU A 34 13.89 8.04 5.01
N LEU A 35 13.41 9.09 4.33
CA LEU A 35 12.07 9.09 3.74
C LEU A 35 11.93 8.07 2.62
N SER A 36 12.98 7.83 1.84
CA SER A 36 12.97 6.86 0.74
C SER A 36 12.80 5.42 1.22
N ARG A 37 13.05 5.13 2.50
CA ARG A 37 12.85 3.81 3.08
C ARG A 37 11.38 3.44 3.23
N ILE A 38 10.52 4.45 3.46
CA ILE A 38 9.09 4.20 3.75
C ILE A 38 8.16 4.80 2.70
N SER A 39 8.69 5.53 1.72
CA SER A 39 7.86 6.27 0.78
C SER A 39 8.54 6.45 -0.57
N ASN A 40 7.73 6.80 -1.57
CA ASN A 40 8.20 7.46 -2.77
C ASN A 40 8.12 8.97 -2.50
N MET A 41 9.04 9.75 -3.04
CA MET A 41 9.06 11.17 -2.72
C MET A 41 9.48 12.05 -3.88
N ILE A 42 9.01 13.28 -3.85
CA ILE A 42 9.45 14.39 -4.71
C ILE A 42 9.62 15.64 -3.85
N PHE A 43 10.14 16.69 -4.45
CA PHE A 43 10.15 18.01 -3.85
C PHE A 43 9.27 18.95 -4.68
N ASP A 44 8.33 19.62 -4.01
CA ASP A 44 7.58 20.72 -4.59
C ASP A 44 8.22 22.02 -4.09
N GLY A 45 9.13 22.58 -4.91
CA GLY A 45 10.03 23.63 -4.44
C GLY A 45 10.93 23.11 -3.33
N LEU A 46 10.79 23.67 -2.13
CA LEU A 46 11.52 23.25 -0.94
C LEU A 46 10.70 22.34 -0.02
N ILE A 47 9.51 21.96 -0.45
CA ILE A 47 8.59 21.14 0.36
C ILE A 47 8.70 19.68 -0.06
N PRO A 48 9.15 18.77 0.83
CA PRO A 48 9.10 17.35 0.53
C PRO A 48 7.65 16.86 0.46
N VAL A 49 7.35 16.06 -0.57
CA VAL A 49 6.04 15.42 -0.75
C VAL A 49 6.29 13.92 -0.82
N VAL A 50 5.61 13.17 0.04
CA VAL A 50 5.80 11.73 0.15
C VAL A 50 4.50 10.98 -0.10
N TYR A 51 4.62 9.83 -0.76
CA TYR A 51 3.54 8.85 -0.86
C TYR A 51 4.01 7.60 -0.11
N LEU A 52 3.37 7.29 1.02
CA LEU A 52 3.78 6.18 1.88
C LEU A 52 3.55 4.85 1.18
N ARG A 53 4.54 3.97 1.25
CA ARG A 53 4.43 2.62 0.71
C ARG A 53 3.49 1.78 1.56
N TRP A 54 3.03 0.70 0.98
CA TRP A 54 2.14 -0.25 1.64
C TRP A 54 2.69 -0.72 2.99
N GLY A 55 1.85 -0.67 4.01
CA GLY A 55 2.24 -1.07 5.36
C GLY A 55 2.77 0.06 6.25
N TYR A 56 3.01 1.24 5.68
CA TYR A 56 3.44 2.42 6.45
C TYR A 56 2.30 3.42 6.58
N PHE A 57 2.20 4.02 7.76
CA PHE A 57 1.12 4.95 8.09
C PHE A 57 1.69 6.31 8.52
N LYS A 58 0.81 7.29 8.68
CA LYS A 58 1.20 8.64 9.11
C LYS A 58 2.04 8.61 10.39
N LYS A 59 1.72 7.72 11.31
CA LYS A 59 2.48 7.56 12.56
C LYS A 59 3.93 7.18 12.28
N ASP A 60 4.17 6.28 11.35
CA ASP A 60 5.53 5.86 10.97
C ASP A 60 6.31 7.05 10.41
N LEU A 61 5.67 7.87 9.59
CA LEU A 61 6.26 9.08 9.02
C LEU A 61 6.62 10.09 10.11
N THR A 62 5.70 10.37 11.02
CA THR A 62 5.93 11.34 12.10
C THR A 62 6.98 10.85 13.08
N ASP A 63 7.00 9.56 13.41
CA ASP A 63 8.02 8.96 14.27
C ASP A 63 9.41 9.04 13.63
N LEU A 64 9.51 8.73 12.35
CA LEU A 64 10.77 8.78 11.60
C LEU A 64 11.33 10.21 11.59
N LEU A 65 10.48 11.19 11.28
CA LEU A 65 10.87 12.61 11.25
C LEU A 65 11.34 13.08 12.61
N SER A 66 10.59 12.79 13.68
CA SER A 66 10.92 13.19 15.04
C SER A 66 12.22 12.57 15.55
N LYS A 67 12.46 11.30 15.22
CA LYS A 67 13.63 10.55 15.71
C LYS A 67 14.89 10.81 14.91
N LYS A 68 14.76 11.02 13.59
CA LYS A 68 15.89 11.03 12.67
C LYS A 68 16.19 12.39 12.05
N ILE A 69 15.23 13.29 11.98
CA ILE A 69 15.36 14.54 11.21
C ILE A 69 15.19 15.78 12.09
N THR A 70 13.99 16.03 12.59
CA THR A 70 13.67 17.21 13.40
C THR A 70 12.36 17.01 14.16
N ASN A 71 12.21 17.73 15.27
CA ASN A 71 10.93 17.79 16.00
C ASN A 71 10.01 18.91 15.49
N GLU A 72 10.53 19.80 14.64
CA GLU A 72 9.80 20.95 14.12
C GLU A 72 9.31 20.68 12.70
N PHE A 73 8.13 20.10 12.57
CA PHE A 73 7.52 19.81 11.28
C PHE A 73 6.00 19.69 11.41
N PHE A 74 5.34 19.79 10.27
CA PHE A 74 3.90 19.55 10.14
C PHE A 74 3.64 18.74 8.88
N CYS A 75 2.89 17.64 9.00
CA CYS A 75 2.50 16.81 7.86
C CYS A 75 1.08 17.18 7.43
N GLU A 76 0.95 17.71 6.22
CA GLU A 76 -0.34 18.06 5.61
C GLU A 76 -0.77 16.94 4.67
N GLU A 77 -1.95 16.36 4.91
CA GLU A 77 -2.49 15.33 4.03
C GLU A 77 -2.89 15.93 2.68
N VAL A 78 -2.44 15.28 1.60
CA VAL A 78 -2.88 15.61 0.24
C VAL A 78 -4.09 14.74 -0.07
N LYS A 79 -5.23 15.36 -0.38
CA LYS A 79 -6.47 14.65 -0.66
C LYS A 79 -6.60 14.35 -2.15
N LEU A 80 -7.06 13.14 -2.48
CA LEU A 80 -7.24 12.72 -3.87
C LEU A 80 -8.20 13.65 -4.62
N GLU A 81 -9.27 14.10 -3.97
CA GLU A 81 -10.26 15.01 -4.56
C GLU A 81 -9.61 16.32 -5.03
N SER A 82 -8.62 16.81 -4.30
CA SER A 82 -7.91 18.03 -4.65
C SER A 82 -7.01 17.86 -5.88
N CYS A 83 -6.69 16.64 -6.25
CA CYS A 83 -5.83 16.33 -7.39
C CYS A 83 -6.61 16.08 -8.67
N VAL A 84 -7.93 15.87 -8.59
CA VAL A 84 -8.77 15.58 -9.76
C VAL A 84 -8.78 16.78 -10.72
N GLY A 85 -8.45 16.53 -11.98
CA GLY A 85 -8.41 17.56 -13.00
C GLY A 85 -7.19 18.48 -12.95
N GLN A 86 -6.31 18.32 -11.97
CA GLN A 86 -5.08 19.11 -11.84
C GLN A 86 -3.90 18.45 -12.55
N SER A 87 -3.00 19.27 -13.08
CA SER A 87 -1.79 18.80 -13.79
C SER A 87 -0.50 19.31 -13.14
N ASP A 88 -0.58 19.86 -11.92
CA ASP A 88 0.59 20.28 -11.17
C ASP A 88 1.44 19.09 -10.71
N LEU A 89 2.67 19.35 -10.31
CA LEU A 89 3.64 18.32 -9.94
C LEU A 89 3.12 17.38 -8.85
N VAL A 90 2.53 17.94 -7.79
CA VAL A 90 2.02 17.16 -6.66
C VAL A 90 0.87 16.25 -7.09
N SER A 91 -0.07 16.79 -7.87
CA SER A 91 -1.23 16.04 -8.36
C SER A 91 -0.84 14.91 -9.29
N VAL A 92 0.09 15.13 -10.20
CA VAL A 92 0.62 14.11 -11.12
C VAL A 92 1.34 13.02 -10.32
N PHE A 93 2.20 13.40 -9.39
CA PHE A 93 2.89 12.48 -8.50
C PHE A 93 1.92 11.61 -7.70
N PHE A 94 0.91 12.24 -7.10
CA PHE A 94 -0.11 11.52 -6.32
C PHE A 94 -0.86 10.50 -7.18
N LYS A 95 -1.35 10.93 -8.35
CA LYS A 95 -2.13 10.06 -9.25
C LYS A 95 -1.33 8.84 -9.72
N GLU A 96 -0.08 9.04 -10.12
CA GLU A 96 0.78 7.93 -10.56
C GLU A 96 1.01 6.93 -9.44
N ASN A 97 1.37 7.40 -8.25
CA ASN A 97 1.60 6.53 -7.10
C ASN A 97 0.31 5.84 -6.65
N TYR A 98 -0.81 6.55 -6.67
CA TYR A 98 -2.11 6.01 -6.32
C TYR A 98 -2.51 4.88 -7.28
N GLU A 99 -2.41 5.09 -8.58
CA GLU A 99 -2.75 4.08 -9.58
C GLU A 99 -1.89 2.82 -9.43
N ASN A 100 -0.59 2.98 -9.26
CA ASN A 100 0.34 1.88 -9.07
C ASN A 100 0.07 1.12 -7.78
N ALA A 101 -0.15 1.83 -6.68
CA ALA A 101 -0.44 1.23 -5.38
C ALA A 101 -1.80 0.53 -5.37
N PHE A 102 -2.79 1.11 -6.04
CA PHE A 102 -4.13 0.51 -6.16
C PHE A 102 -4.09 -0.76 -7.01
N ALA A 103 -3.36 -0.74 -8.12
CA ALA A 103 -3.17 -1.92 -8.96
C ALA A 103 -2.48 -3.05 -8.18
N GLU A 104 -1.47 -2.73 -7.39
CA GLU A 104 -0.79 -3.68 -6.52
C GLU A 104 -1.73 -4.25 -5.45
N TYR A 105 -2.54 -3.39 -4.84
CA TYR A 105 -3.55 -3.79 -3.85
C TYR A 105 -4.56 -4.78 -4.44
N ILE A 106 -5.11 -4.47 -5.61
CA ILE A 106 -6.04 -5.37 -6.31
C ILE A 106 -5.37 -6.71 -6.60
N ASN A 107 -4.13 -6.68 -7.07
CA ASN A 107 -3.38 -7.90 -7.39
C ASN A 107 -3.17 -8.77 -6.15
N GLN A 108 -2.82 -8.18 -5.02
CA GLN A 108 -2.66 -8.89 -3.75
C GLN A 108 -3.98 -9.51 -3.27
N GLU A 109 -5.09 -8.80 -3.43
CA GLU A 109 -6.41 -9.33 -3.07
C GLU A 109 -6.81 -10.52 -3.97
N LYS A 110 -6.51 -10.44 -5.26
CA LYS A 110 -6.72 -11.57 -6.19
C LYS A 110 -5.88 -12.78 -5.82
N GLN A 111 -4.62 -12.57 -5.42
CA GLN A 111 -3.73 -13.64 -4.99
C GLN A 111 -4.24 -14.35 -3.74
N LYS A 112 -4.74 -13.59 -2.77
CA LYS A 112 -5.34 -14.16 -1.56
C LYS A 112 -6.57 -15.01 -1.88
N GLU A 113 -7.42 -14.53 -2.77
CA GLU A 113 -8.61 -15.26 -3.22
C GLU A 113 -8.23 -16.56 -3.93
N LEU A 114 -7.24 -16.49 -4.82
CA LEU A 114 -6.72 -17.66 -5.53
C LEU A 114 -6.17 -18.71 -4.57
N LEU A 115 -5.42 -18.29 -3.56
CA LEU A 115 -4.89 -19.20 -2.54
C LEU A 115 -5.99 -19.89 -1.76
N LYS A 116 -7.08 -19.20 -1.47
CA LYS A 116 -8.26 -19.80 -0.82
C LYS A 116 -8.91 -20.85 -1.71
N ILE A 117 -9.03 -20.58 -3.00
CA ILE A 117 -9.60 -21.50 -3.98
C ILE A 117 -8.73 -22.75 -4.08
N GLU A 118 -7.41 -22.58 -4.20
CA GLU A 118 -6.45 -23.69 -4.25
C GLU A 118 -6.53 -24.56 -2.99
N GLU A 119 -6.63 -23.95 -1.84
CA GLU A 119 -6.78 -24.66 -0.56
C GLU A 119 -8.06 -25.48 -0.51
N ASN A 120 -9.18 -24.91 -0.98
CA ASN A 120 -10.46 -25.60 -1.04
C ASN A 120 -10.42 -26.81 -2.00
N ILE A 121 -9.75 -26.65 -3.15
CA ILE A 121 -9.54 -27.74 -4.11
C ILE A 121 -8.71 -28.83 -3.48
N ARG A 122 -7.62 -28.48 -2.80
CA ARG A 122 -6.74 -29.44 -2.11
C ARG A 122 -7.52 -30.26 -1.07
N ARG A 123 -8.33 -29.61 -0.26
CA ARG A 123 -9.17 -30.28 0.75
C ARG A 123 -10.19 -31.20 0.11
N ALA A 124 -10.83 -30.78 -0.98
CA ALA A 124 -11.79 -31.63 -1.70
C ALA A 124 -11.10 -32.89 -2.25
N ASN A 125 -9.91 -32.73 -2.84
CA ASN A 125 -9.13 -33.85 -3.36
C ASN A 125 -8.69 -34.82 -2.26
N GLU A 126 -8.30 -34.31 -1.10
CA GLU A 126 -7.94 -35.13 0.07
C GLU A 126 -9.12 -35.97 0.54
N ARG A 127 -10.32 -35.38 0.64
CA ARG A 127 -11.54 -36.11 1.02
C ARG A 127 -11.88 -37.21 0.01
N LEU A 128 -11.72 -36.93 -1.28
CA LEU A 128 -11.96 -37.92 -2.33
C LEU A 128 -10.96 -39.07 -2.22
N ASN A 129 -9.69 -38.78 -2.02
CA ASN A 129 -8.64 -39.77 -1.84
C ASN A 129 -8.89 -40.67 -0.64
N GLU A 130 -9.35 -40.12 0.47
CA GLU A 130 -9.73 -40.91 1.67
C GLU A 130 -10.90 -41.85 1.37
N ARG A 131 -11.92 -41.37 0.65
CA ARG A 131 -13.05 -42.22 0.23
C ARG A 131 -12.60 -43.35 -0.68
N ILE A 132 -11.68 -43.09 -1.59
CA ILE A 132 -11.10 -44.12 -2.46
C ILE A 132 -10.39 -45.17 -1.63
N LYS A 133 -9.58 -44.75 -0.64
CA LYS A 133 -8.85 -45.68 0.26
C LYS A 133 -9.83 -46.53 1.07
N GLU A 134 -10.88 -45.97 1.59
CA GLU A 134 -11.92 -46.65 2.36
C GLU A 134 -12.66 -47.70 1.48
N ALA A 135 -12.99 -47.31 0.25
CA ALA A 135 -13.64 -48.20 -0.70
C ALA A 135 -12.75 -49.40 -1.07
N LYS A 136 -11.45 -49.17 -1.28
CA LYS A 136 -10.47 -50.22 -1.56
C LYS A 136 -10.29 -51.16 -0.36
N ALA A 137 -10.23 -50.62 0.85
CA ALA A 137 -10.14 -51.39 2.10
C ALA A 137 -11.38 -52.29 2.27
N SER A 138 -12.58 -51.77 1.99
CA SER A 138 -13.82 -52.56 2.04
C SER A 138 -13.89 -53.68 1.04
N GLN A 139 -13.32 -53.49 -0.17
CA GLN A 139 -13.27 -54.52 -1.20
C GLN A 139 -12.29 -55.68 -0.88
N ASN A 140 -11.24 -55.39 -0.13
CA ASN A 140 -10.24 -56.36 0.26
C ASN A 140 -10.63 -57.20 1.49
N ASN A 141 -11.73 -56.93 2.12
CA ASN A 141 -12.30 -57.69 3.21
C ASN A 141 -13.45 -58.57 2.73
#